data_9be78fe1a8bbc69b50c58888635a83a3
#
_entry.id   9be78fe1a8bbc69b50c58888635a83a3
#
_cell.length_a   1.000
_cell.length_b   1.000
_cell.length_c   1.000
_cell.angle_alpha   90.00
_cell.angle_beta   90.00
_cell.angle_gamma   90.00
#
_symmetry.space_group_name_H-M   'P 1'
#
loop_
_entity.id
_entity.type
_entity.pdbx_description
1 polymer ?
#
loop_
_entity_poly.entity_id
_entity_poly.type
_entity_poly.pdbx_seq_one_letter_code
_entity_poly.pdbx_strand_id
1 'polypeptide(L)'
;MKNKPLPAMITVIDIGTHKTVALVGQVINGKARMLGFSERRTDGVVKGTVVDLDKLHASVHEVVNDLERVTQRAVHDIYLSIAGPSVEGERVKGFVAVPAHDGKVTPRDLTEAIASAKRLEPPQGRMTMLYMRQPTLLDGRAVVNPLGLQGKRLEVNFWRITMEEGNVRFRVSMVNGMSMHVREFILASHAAACAVVNDSERQGGVLVIDVGAGTTDWILYYKGHILCAGSIPVGGEHVTNDLSVALRISRDTAEDLKLRFASAMHRPADLNQTIWKDGNQGVGDQQFNRGTITQVTSLRFQEIIEFVRKDVVRNLEHIFPGHAVKFDQNFLPSGAILTGGTANLADAVEATQNVLGLSARVGQTQFDTEALRKPEYAGVVGMMVAAIEDAPPVVRRPRGTFDWLRDLFRF
;
A
#
# COMPACT_ATOMS: atom_id res chain seq x y z
N MET A 1 36.81 16.66 18.95
CA MET A 1 35.39 16.24 18.90
C MET A 1 35.21 15.39 17.66
N LYS A 2 35.04 14.06 17.80
CA LYS A 2 34.79 13.18 16.67
C LYS A 2 33.40 13.51 16.14
N ASN A 3 33.30 13.97 14.87
CA ASN A 3 32.03 14.15 14.17
C ASN A 3 31.27 12.82 14.23
N LYS A 4 30.25 12.74 15.09
CA LYS A 4 29.23 11.69 14.98
C LYS A 4 28.59 11.85 13.59
N PRO A 5 28.53 10.79 12.77
CA PRO A 5 27.82 10.87 11.50
C PRO A 5 26.39 11.34 11.80
N LEU A 6 25.93 12.33 11.04
CA LEU A 6 24.55 12.81 11.14
C LEU A 6 23.62 11.61 10.91
N PRO A 7 22.57 11.45 11.72
CA PRO A 7 21.60 10.37 11.50
C PRO A 7 21.05 10.44 10.08
N ALA A 8 20.88 9.28 9.44
CA ALA A 8 20.39 9.19 8.07
C ALA A 8 19.02 9.88 7.97
N MET A 9 18.87 10.77 7.01
CA MET A 9 17.58 11.36 6.65
C MET A 9 16.91 10.50 5.59
N ILE A 10 15.60 10.36 5.74
CA ILE A 10 14.74 9.65 4.80
C ILE A 10 13.66 10.60 4.33
N THR A 11 13.50 10.72 3.02
CA THR A 11 12.40 11.46 2.40
C THR A 11 11.52 10.46 1.66
N VAL A 12 10.23 10.48 1.95
CA VAL A 12 9.22 9.67 1.28
C VAL A 12 8.21 10.57 0.59
N ILE A 13 7.78 10.19 -0.62
CA ILE A 13 6.75 10.92 -1.38
C ILE A 13 5.69 9.91 -1.82
N ASP A 14 4.47 10.16 -1.39
CA ASP A 14 3.28 9.40 -1.78
C ASP A 14 2.45 10.22 -2.76
N ILE A 15 2.29 9.71 -3.98
CA ILE A 15 1.53 10.35 -5.04
C ILE A 15 0.20 9.63 -5.20
N GLY A 16 -0.82 10.12 -4.49
CA GLY A 16 -2.20 9.63 -4.60
C GLY A 16 -3.00 10.34 -5.69
N THR A 17 -4.21 9.85 -5.98
CA THR A 17 -5.14 10.48 -6.93
C THR A 17 -5.65 11.83 -6.43
N HIS A 18 -5.94 11.96 -5.13
CA HIS A 18 -6.52 13.17 -4.53
C HIS A 18 -5.45 14.12 -3.99
N LYS A 19 -4.41 13.57 -3.36
CA LYS A 19 -3.35 14.34 -2.71
C LYS A 19 -1.99 13.70 -2.93
N THR A 20 -0.98 14.56 -3.02
CA THR A 20 0.44 14.20 -2.93
C THR A 20 0.94 14.60 -1.56
N VAL A 21 1.64 13.69 -0.90
CA VAL A 21 2.14 13.87 0.47
C VAL A 21 3.64 13.60 0.49
N ALA A 22 4.41 14.49 1.08
CA ALA A 22 5.84 14.29 1.31
C ALA A 22 6.17 14.41 2.79
N LEU A 23 7.01 13.49 3.28
CA LEU A 23 7.44 13.41 4.67
C LEU A 23 8.95 13.24 4.75
N VAL A 24 9.62 14.08 5.55
CA VAL A 24 11.03 13.91 5.91
C VAL A 24 11.13 13.46 7.35
N GLY A 25 11.87 12.40 7.56
CA GLY A 25 12.20 11.90 8.88
C GLY A 25 13.70 11.69 9.08
N GLN A 26 14.11 11.75 10.33
CA GLN A 26 15.45 11.40 10.76
C GLN A 26 15.40 10.10 11.55
N VAL A 27 16.30 9.17 11.23
CA VAL A 27 16.38 7.90 11.96
C VAL A 27 17.23 8.09 13.21
N ILE A 28 16.60 8.00 14.38
CA ILE A 28 17.27 8.08 15.69
C ILE A 28 16.97 6.79 16.44
N ASN A 29 18.01 6.02 16.77
CA ASN A 29 17.89 4.73 17.47
C ASN A 29 16.88 3.75 16.80
N GLY A 30 16.87 3.72 15.46
CA GLY A 30 15.98 2.84 14.69
C GLY A 30 14.51 3.30 14.63
N LYS A 31 14.19 4.50 15.11
CA LYS A 31 12.86 5.10 15.02
C LYS A 31 12.89 6.36 14.16
N ALA A 32 11.80 6.59 13.42
CA ALA A 32 11.62 7.84 12.70
C ALA A 32 11.22 8.97 13.66
N ARG A 33 11.93 10.09 13.56
CA ARG A 33 11.48 11.37 14.07
C ARG A 33 11.13 12.26 12.89
N MET A 34 9.91 12.76 12.82
CA MET A 34 9.50 13.67 11.76
C MET A 34 10.28 14.99 11.86
N LEU A 35 10.78 15.46 10.72
CA LEU A 35 11.40 16.77 10.57
C LEU A 35 10.52 17.74 9.79
N GLY A 36 9.72 17.24 8.86
CA GLY A 36 8.82 18.04 8.06
C GLY A 36 7.79 17.19 7.32
N PHE A 37 6.69 17.84 6.99
CA PHE A 37 5.55 17.28 6.29
C PHE A 37 4.97 18.34 5.36
N SER A 38 4.60 17.93 4.16
CA SER A 38 3.88 18.76 3.20
C SER A 38 2.83 17.93 2.48
N GLU A 39 1.69 18.56 2.22
CA GLU A 39 0.57 17.96 1.50
C GLU A 39 -0.03 18.97 0.53
N ARG A 40 -0.34 18.54 -0.69
CA ARG A 40 -1.06 19.31 -1.69
C ARG A 40 -2.05 18.42 -2.43
N ARG A 41 -3.11 19.05 -2.97
CA ARG A 41 -3.99 18.37 -3.90
C ARG A 41 -3.17 17.88 -5.10
N THR A 42 -3.44 16.67 -5.56
CA THR A 42 -2.83 16.14 -6.78
C THR A 42 -3.70 16.52 -7.97
N ASP A 43 -3.11 17.16 -8.96
CA ASP A 43 -3.71 17.37 -10.27
C ASP A 43 -3.00 16.49 -11.30
N GLY A 44 -3.68 16.13 -12.40
CA GLY A 44 -3.13 15.29 -13.47
C GLY A 44 -3.15 13.79 -13.24
N VAL A 45 -3.77 13.32 -12.14
CA VAL A 45 -3.96 11.88 -11.87
C VAL A 45 -5.44 11.55 -11.77
N VAL A 46 -5.89 10.53 -12.49
CA VAL A 46 -7.26 10.02 -12.46
C VAL A 46 -7.22 8.51 -12.26
N LYS A 47 -7.94 8.00 -11.26
CA LYS A 47 -7.98 6.54 -10.94
C LYS A 47 -6.60 5.90 -10.83
N GLY A 48 -5.65 6.60 -10.20
CA GLY A 48 -4.26 6.13 -10.06
C GLY A 48 -3.42 6.18 -11.34
N THR A 49 -3.98 6.64 -12.47
CA THR A 49 -3.28 6.78 -13.75
C THR A 49 -2.96 8.23 -14.01
N VAL A 50 -1.75 8.52 -14.47
CA VAL A 50 -1.34 9.86 -14.88
C VAL A 50 -1.98 10.18 -16.22
N VAL A 51 -2.75 11.29 -16.26
CA VAL A 51 -3.45 11.77 -17.47
C VAL A 51 -2.94 13.12 -17.95
N ASP A 52 -2.25 13.87 -17.07
CA ASP A 52 -1.67 15.19 -17.39
C ASP A 52 -0.34 15.33 -16.61
N LEU A 53 0.73 15.31 -17.37
CA LEU A 53 2.10 15.29 -16.83
C LEU A 53 2.51 16.62 -16.21
N ASP A 54 2.15 17.71 -16.86
CA ASP A 54 2.55 19.05 -16.43
C ASP A 54 1.87 19.41 -15.12
N LYS A 55 0.59 19.06 -14.98
CA LYS A 55 -0.14 19.27 -13.74
C LYS A 55 0.40 18.41 -12.60
N LEU A 56 0.70 17.13 -12.88
CA LEU A 56 1.30 16.27 -11.85
C LEU A 56 2.67 16.79 -11.42
N HIS A 57 3.51 17.17 -12.39
CA HIS A 57 4.83 17.74 -12.10
C HIS A 57 4.70 18.98 -11.21
N ALA A 58 3.77 19.90 -11.54
CA ALA A 58 3.52 21.10 -10.74
C ALA A 58 3.08 20.74 -9.30
N SER A 59 2.14 19.79 -9.14
CA SER A 59 1.68 19.34 -7.82
C SER A 59 2.81 18.75 -6.96
N VAL A 60 3.66 17.91 -7.55
CA VAL A 60 4.80 17.29 -6.82
C VAL A 60 5.86 18.35 -6.49
N HIS A 61 6.15 19.27 -7.44
CA HIS A 61 7.12 20.35 -7.24
C HIS A 61 6.70 21.28 -6.09
N GLU A 62 5.40 21.63 -5.99
CA GLU A 62 4.89 22.44 -4.87
C GLU A 62 5.07 21.74 -3.52
N VAL A 63 4.76 20.45 -3.46
CA VAL A 63 4.92 19.65 -2.23
C VAL A 63 6.39 19.59 -1.80
N VAL A 64 7.31 19.37 -2.74
CA VAL A 64 8.75 19.33 -2.46
C VAL A 64 9.27 20.69 -2.01
N ASN A 65 8.91 21.78 -2.70
CA ASN A 65 9.32 23.13 -2.31
C ASN A 65 8.83 23.51 -0.91
N ASP A 66 7.59 23.18 -0.59
CA ASP A 66 7.05 23.40 0.77
C ASP A 66 7.83 22.60 1.80
N LEU A 67 8.13 21.33 1.50
CA LEU A 67 8.91 20.46 2.38
C LEU A 67 10.32 21.01 2.62
N GLU A 68 11.01 21.45 1.56
CA GLU A 68 12.34 22.08 1.65
C GLU A 68 12.32 23.38 2.45
N ARG A 69 11.27 24.19 2.26
CA ARG A 69 11.07 25.44 3.02
C ARG A 69 10.84 25.15 4.52
N VAL A 70 10.04 24.17 4.87
CA VAL A 70 9.77 23.80 6.26
C VAL A 70 11.00 23.18 6.93
N THR A 71 11.72 22.34 6.21
CA THR A 71 12.89 21.61 6.75
C THR A 71 14.19 22.41 6.63
N GLN A 72 14.23 23.48 5.83
CA GLN A 72 15.43 24.25 5.46
C GLN A 72 16.53 23.35 4.88
N ARG A 73 16.12 22.33 4.11
CA ARG A 73 17.03 21.33 3.52
C ARG A 73 16.57 20.94 2.13
N ALA A 74 17.53 20.78 1.21
CA ALA A 74 17.27 20.25 -0.11
C ALA A 74 16.93 18.76 -0.07
N VAL A 75 15.98 18.35 -0.90
CA VAL A 75 15.58 16.97 -1.09
C VAL A 75 16.32 16.39 -2.29
N HIS A 76 17.07 15.33 -2.09
CA HIS A 76 17.85 14.67 -3.15
C HIS A 76 17.41 13.24 -3.40
N ASP A 77 17.49 12.40 -2.39
CA ASP A 77 17.13 10.98 -2.49
C ASP A 77 15.75 10.75 -1.88
N ILE A 78 14.86 10.12 -2.63
CA ILE A 78 13.49 9.88 -2.20
C ILE A 78 13.11 8.41 -2.34
N TYR A 79 12.21 7.97 -1.45
CA TYR A 79 11.41 6.77 -1.64
C TYR A 79 10.07 7.18 -2.23
N LEU A 80 9.65 6.51 -3.28
CA LEU A 80 8.44 6.86 -4.04
C LEU A 80 7.41 5.73 -3.96
N SER A 81 6.15 6.09 -3.69
CA SER A 81 5.06 5.11 -3.71
C SER A 81 4.74 4.61 -5.12
N ILE A 82 4.38 3.33 -5.21
CA ILE A 82 3.72 2.77 -6.37
C ILE A 82 2.35 2.20 -5.98
N ALA A 83 1.34 2.58 -6.73
CA ALA A 83 -0.05 2.17 -6.58
C ALA A 83 -0.76 2.25 -7.94
N GLY A 84 -1.99 1.77 -7.97
CA GLY A 84 -2.88 1.95 -9.09
C GLY A 84 -2.90 0.78 -10.09
N PRO A 85 -3.70 0.89 -11.15
CA PRO A 85 -4.07 -0.23 -12.03
C PRO A 85 -2.92 -0.78 -12.87
N SER A 86 -1.81 -0.03 -13.02
CA SER A 86 -0.62 -0.52 -13.70
C SER A 86 0.22 -1.47 -12.84
N VAL A 87 -0.09 -1.58 -11.54
CA VAL A 87 0.58 -2.49 -10.59
C VAL A 87 -0.11 -3.86 -10.65
N GLU A 88 0.64 -4.89 -10.96
CA GLU A 88 0.16 -6.27 -10.97
C GLU A 88 1.09 -7.16 -10.15
N GLY A 89 0.51 -8.16 -9.50
CA GLY A 89 1.22 -9.15 -8.72
C GLY A 89 1.12 -10.55 -9.34
N GLU A 90 2.20 -11.31 -9.31
CA GLU A 90 2.23 -12.69 -9.75
C GLU A 90 3.18 -13.54 -8.89
N ARG A 91 2.90 -14.83 -8.82
CA ARG A 91 3.77 -15.75 -8.11
C ARG A 91 4.89 -16.23 -9.02
N VAL A 92 6.15 -16.06 -8.59
CA VAL A 92 7.32 -16.64 -9.25
C VAL A 92 8.05 -17.61 -8.32
N LYS A 93 8.61 -18.67 -8.90
CA LYS A 93 9.27 -19.75 -8.17
C LYS A 93 10.66 -19.99 -8.74
N GLY A 94 11.58 -20.25 -7.85
CA GLY A 94 12.91 -20.76 -8.21
C GLY A 94 13.23 -22.00 -7.41
N PHE A 95 13.95 -22.91 -7.99
CA PHE A 95 14.32 -24.14 -7.32
C PHE A 95 15.73 -24.59 -7.71
N VAL A 96 16.31 -25.35 -6.81
CA VAL A 96 17.60 -26.03 -7.02
C VAL A 96 17.53 -27.44 -6.45
N ALA A 97 18.22 -28.37 -7.12
CA ALA A 97 18.45 -29.68 -6.56
C ALA A 97 19.59 -29.58 -5.54
N VAL A 98 19.35 -30.03 -4.31
CA VAL A 98 20.37 -30.08 -3.26
C VAL A 98 21.32 -31.26 -3.58
N PRO A 99 22.66 -31.05 -3.62
CA PRO A 99 23.61 -32.09 -3.98
C PRO A 99 23.54 -33.30 -3.06
N ALA A 100 23.60 -34.50 -3.63
CA ALA A 100 23.42 -35.77 -2.91
C ALA A 100 24.58 -36.13 -1.91
N HIS A 101 25.70 -35.42 -1.98
CA HIS A 101 26.92 -35.78 -1.21
C HIS A 101 26.69 -35.71 0.30
N ASP A 102 26.01 -34.71 0.80
CA ASP A 102 25.63 -34.60 2.23
C ASP A 102 24.11 -34.27 2.40
N GLY A 103 23.42 -33.96 1.31
CA GLY A 103 22.01 -33.66 1.29
C GLY A 103 21.60 -32.41 2.08
N LYS A 104 22.57 -31.58 2.48
CA LYS A 104 22.33 -30.38 3.28
C LYS A 104 22.28 -29.14 2.41
N VAL A 105 21.27 -28.32 2.65
CA VAL A 105 21.12 -27.03 1.97
C VAL A 105 22.24 -26.07 2.37
N THR A 106 22.96 -25.57 1.38
CA THR A 106 24.05 -24.61 1.56
C THR A 106 23.60 -23.17 1.22
N PRO A 107 24.33 -22.13 1.64
CA PRO A 107 24.08 -20.75 1.20
C PRO A 107 24.11 -20.60 -0.33
N ARG A 108 24.93 -21.39 -1.03
CA ARG A 108 25.01 -21.40 -2.49
C ARG A 108 23.70 -21.89 -3.12
N ASP A 109 23.14 -22.98 -2.59
CA ASP A 109 21.88 -23.52 -3.09
C ASP A 109 20.75 -22.52 -2.93
N LEU A 110 20.67 -21.82 -1.77
CA LEU A 110 19.70 -20.78 -1.54
C LEU A 110 19.87 -19.61 -2.52
N THR A 111 21.11 -19.15 -2.74
CA THR A 111 21.41 -18.07 -3.70
C THR A 111 21.02 -18.49 -5.12
N GLU A 112 21.30 -19.71 -5.52
CA GLU A 112 20.99 -20.24 -6.84
C GLU A 112 19.47 -20.38 -7.04
N ALA A 113 18.74 -20.87 -6.03
CA ALA A 113 17.28 -20.93 -6.08
C ALA A 113 16.65 -19.52 -6.22
N ILE A 114 17.15 -18.52 -5.48
CA ILE A 114 16.71 -17.12 -5.60
C ILE A 114 17.04 -16.57 -6.99
N ALA A 115 18.25 -16.80 -7.50
CA ALA A 115 18.65 -16.36 -8.83
C ALA A 115 17.80 -17.03 -9.92
N SER A 116 17.42 -18.30 -9.74
CA SER A 116 16.52 -19.01 -10.63
C SER A 116 15.14 -18.34 -10.71
N ALA A 117 14.56 -17.93 -9.57
CA ALA A 117 13.30 -17.20 -9.54
C ALA A 117 13.41 -15.83 -10.22
N LYS A 118 14.50 -15.10 -9.95
CA LYS A 118 14.70 -13.73 -10.48
C LYS A 118 15.08 -13.68 -11.96
N ARG A 119 15.52 -14.80 -12.54
CA ARG A 119 15.77 -14.92 -14.01
C ARG A 119 14.50 -15.02 -14.83
N LEU A 120 13.35 -15.28 -14.21
CA LEU A 120 12.07 -15.31 -14.93
C LEU A 120 11.72 -13.90 -15.40
N GLU A 121 11.68 -13.71 -16.70
CA GLU A 121 11.32 -12.43 -17.31
C GLU A 121 9.90 -12.01 -16.91
N PRO A 122 9.66 -10.71 -16.65
CA PRO A 122 8.30 -10.21 -16.47
C PRO A 122 7.52 -10.27 -17.79
N PRO A 123 6.18 -10.16 -17.76
CA PRO A 123 5.38 -10.04 -18.97
C PRO A 123 5.87 -8.90 -19.87
N GLN A 124 5.68 -9.03 -21.20
CA GLN A 124 6.13 -8.04 -22.17
C GLN A 124 5.60 -6.64 -21.85
N GLY A 125 6.46 -5.62 -21.93
CA GLY A 125 6.12 -4.23 -21.64
C GLY A 125 6.01 -3.89 -20.14
N ARG A 126 6.40 -4.81 -19.27
CA ARG A 126 6.37 -4.63 -17.82
C ARG A 126 7.78 -4.73 -17.22
N MET A 127 7.99 -4.01 -16.13
CA MET A 127 9.21 -4.07 -15.32
C MET A 127 8.91 -4.68 -13.95
N THR A 128 9.83 -5.49 -13.45
CA THR A 128 9.76 -5.95 -12.06
C THR A 128 10.13 -4.82 -11.12
N MET A 129 9.25 -4.51 -10.18
CA MET A 129 9.44 -3.48 -9.18
C MET A 129 9.95 -4.06 -7.87
N LEU A 130 9.30 -5.12 -7.38
CA LEU A 130 9.55 -5.70 -6.07
C LEU A 130 9.41 -7.23 -6.11
N TYR A 131 10.18 -7.90 -5.22
CA TYR A 131 10.01 -9.31 -4.91
C TYR A 131 9.67 -9.46 -3.43
N MET A 132 8.44 -9.79 -3.13
CA MET A 132 7.99 -10.07 -1.77
C MET A 132 8.15 -11.57 -1.48
N ARG A 133 8.95 -11.90 -0.47
CA ARG A 133 9.26 -13.30 -0.17
C ARG A 133 8.06 -14.03 0.39
N GLN A 134 7.81 -15.22 -0.16
CA GLN A 134 6.85 -16.19 0.35
C GLN A 134 7.59 -17.35 1.04
N PRO A 135 6.88 -18.28 1.69
CA PRO A 135 7.50 -19.41 2.36
C PRO A 135 8.44 -20.19 1.44
N THR A 136 9.64 -20.49 1.94
CA THR A 136 10.60 -21.37 1.31
C THR A 136 10.18 -22.82 1.57
N LEU A 137 10.27 -23.67 0.56
CA LEU A 137 9.91 -25.08 0.67
C LEU A 137 11.16 -25.97 0.52
N LEU A 138 11.28 -26.97 1.39
CA LEU A 138 12.23 -28.04 1.24
C LEU A 138 11.47 -29.36 1.10
N ASP A 139 11.63 -30.02 -0.03
CA ASP A 139 10.85 -31.22 -0.40
C ASP A 139 9.35 -31.02 -0.25
N GLY A 140 8.83 -29.81 -0.64
CA GLY A 140 7.43 -29.45 -0.57
C GLY A 140 6.91 -29.01 0.82
N ARG A 141 7.76 -29.02 1.85
CA ARG A 141 7.40 -28.58 3.21
C ARG A 141 7.94 -27.19 3.48
N ALA A 142 7.11 -26.31 4.03
CA ALA A 142 7.52 -24.97 4.41
C ALA A 142 8.56 -24.99 5.53
N VAL A 143 9.64 -24.24 5.34
CA VAL A 143 10.74 -24.10 6.31
C VAL A 143 11.05 -22.63 6.53
N VAL A 144 11.31 -22.24 7.77
CA VAL A 144 11.68 -20.87 8.12
C VAL A 144 13.10 -20.56 7.67
N ASN A 145 14.04 -21.43 8.01
CA ASN A 145 15.44 -21.34 7.57
C ASN A 145 15.87 -22.69 6.95
N PRO A 146 16.12 -22.75 5.64
CA PRO A 146 16.51 -24.00 4.99
C PRO A 146 17.96 -24.40 5.23
N LEU A 147 18.85 -23.46 5.65
CA LEU A 147 20.28 -23.71 5.73
C LEU A 147 20.64 -24.82 6.71
N GLY A 148 21.43 -25.79 6.26
CA GLY A 148 21.86 -26.95 7.05
C GLY A 148 20.82 -28.05 7.18
N LEU A 149 19.56 -27.84 6.74
CA LEU A 149 18.55 -28.88 6.71
C LEU A 149 18.83 -29.88 5.58
N GLN A 150 18.50 -31.15 5.83
CA GLN A 150 18.62 -32.20 4.81
C GLN A 150 17.36 -32.24 3.93
N GLY A 151 17.59 -32.31 2.61
CA GLY A 151 16.52 -32.42 1.62
C GLY A 151 17.10 -32.62 0.21
N LYS A 152 16.22 -32.82 -0.75
CA LYS A 152 16.59 -33.07 -2.16
C LYS A 152 16.29 -31.87 -3.06
N ARG A 153 15.25 -31.11 -2.76
CA ARG A 153 14.80 -29.98 -3.58
C ARG A 153 14.45 -28.78 -2.71
N LEU A 154 15.20 -27.70 -2.91
CA LEU A 154 14.92 -26.41 -2.32
C LEU A 154 14.12 -25.57 -3.32
N GLU A 155 12.98 -25.03 -2.90
CA GLU A 155 12.12 -24.12 -3.67
C GLU A 155 11.98 -22.81 -2.91
N VAL A 156 12.23 -21.69 -3.56
CA VAL A 156 11.95 -20.33 -3.08
C VAL A 156 10.80 -19.75 -3.85
N ASN A 157 9.93 -19.06 -3.16
CA ASN A 157 8.73 -18.46 -3.73
C ASN A 157 8.74 -16.95 -3.47
N PHE A 158 8.30 -16.18 -4.47
CA PHE A 158 8.09 -14.75 -4.35
C PHE A 158 6.74 -14.36 -4.94
N TRP A 159 6.12 -13.35 -4.32
CA TRP A 159 5.13 -12.55 -4.98
C TRP A 159 5.86 -11.40 -5.68
N ARG A 160 5.90 -11.44 -7.01
CA ARG A 160 6.57 -10.43 -7.83
C ARG A 160 5.57 -9.33 -8.15
N ILE A 161 5.91 -8.09 -7.84
CA ILE A 161 5.16 -6.91 -8.27
C ILE A 161 5.80 -6.39 -9.55
N THR A 162 4.98 -6.22 -10.57
CA THR A 162 5.36 -5.61 -11.85
C THR A 162 4.55 -4.36 -12.10
N MET A 163 5.09 -3.47 -12.94
CA MET A 163 4.43 -2.25 -13.39
C MET A 163 4.73 -2.03 -14.87
N GLU A 164 3.84 -1.39 -15.61
CA GLU A 164 4.08 -1.00 -16.99
C GLU A 164 5.35 -0.14 -17.12
N GLU A 165 6.24 -0.51 -18.04
CA GLU A 165 7.56 0.15 -18.21
C GLU A 165 7.42 1.65 -18.47
N GLY A 166 6.45 2.07 -19.27
CA GLY A 166 6.17 3.48 -19.56
C GLY A 166 5.87 4.29 -18.29
N ASN A 167 5.04 3.72 -17.40
CA ASN A 167 4.69 4.35 -16.12
C ASN A 167 5.90 4.49 -15.18
N VAL A 168 6.78 3.48 -15.15
CA VAL A 168 8.01 3.53 -14.32
C VAL A 168 8.95 4.59 -14.86
N ARG A 169 9.27 4.54 -16.16
CA ARG A 169 10.16 5.51 -16.82
C ARG A 169 9.67 6.93 -16.63
N PHE A 170 8.37 7.14 -16.75
CA PHE A 170 7.75 8.43 -16.54
C PHE A 170 7.97 8.95 -15.11
N ARG A 171 7.67 8.15 -14.07
CA ARG A 171 7.86 8.55 -12.67
C ARG A 171 9.31 8.89 -12.37
N VAL A 172 10.25 8.10 -12.87
CA VAL A 172 11.69 8.35 -12.71
C VAL A 172 12.10 9.64 -13.43
N SER A 173 11.66 9.86 -14.67
CA SER A 173 11.97 11.06 -15.45
C SER A 173 11.44 12.32 -14.76
N MET A 174 10.20 12.28 -14.26
CA MET A 174 9.59 13.39 -13.53
C MET A 174 10.42 13.76 -12.28
N VAL A 175 10.82 12.79 -11.49
CA VAL A 175 11.62 13.01 -10.26
C VAL A 175 13.02 13.53 -10.62
N ASN A 176 13.67 12.95 -11.62
CA ASN A 176 14.98 13.40 -12.09
C ASN A 176 14.94 14.83 -12.64
N GLY A 177 13.84 15.22 -13.30
CA GLY A 177 13.62 16.60 -13.77
C GLY A 177 13.59 17.64 -12.65
N MET A 178 13.32 17.22 -11.41
CA MET A 178 13.37 18.06 -10.20
C MET A 178 14.71 17.95 -9.44
N SER A 179 15.76 17.43 -10.07
CA SER A 179 17.08 17.19 -9.45
C SER A 179 17.05 16.25 -8.24
N MET A 180 16.08 15.34 -8.21
CA MET A 180 15.95 14.30 -7.21
C MET A 180 16.21 12.92 -7.82
N HIS A 181 16.52 11.94 -6.97
CA HIS A 181 16.70 10.55 -7.37
C HIS A 181 15.73 9.63 -6.62
N VAL A 182 15.06 8.73 -7.35
CA VAL A 182 14.30 7.65 -6.72
C VAL A 182 15.29 6.60 -6.23
N ARG A 183 15.44 6.53 -4.91
CA ARG A 183 16.27 5.53 -4.24
C ARG A 183 15.63 4.16 -4.31
N GLU A 184 14.33 4.10 -4.04
CA GLU A 184 13.55 2.88 -4.05
C GLU A 184 12.07 3.16 -4.24
N PHE A 185 11.35 2.20 -4.82
CA PHE A 185 9.91 2.20 -4.91
C PHE A 185 9.30 1.36 -3.79
N ILE A 186 8.24 1.87 -3.16
CA ILE A 186 7.51 1.16 -2.10
C ILE A 186 6.07 0.95 -2.55
N LEU A 187 5.59 -0.29 -2.50
CA LEU A 187 4.18 -0.59 -2.79
C LEU A 187 3.28 0.03 -1.73
N ALA A 188 2.28 0.83 -2.16
CA ALA A 188 1.42 1.60 -1.26
C ALA A 188 0.67 0.72 -0.25
N SER A 189 0.11 -0.43 -0.68
CA SER A 189 -0.54 -1.37 0.23
C SER A 189 0.43 -1.99 1.25
N HIS A 190 1.69 -2.25 0.86
CA HIS A 190 2.72 -2.71 1.79
C HIS A 190 3.09 -1.62 2.80
N ALA A 191 3.28 -0.39 2.31
CA ALA A 191 3.52 0.76 3.17
C ALA A 191 2.39 0.93 4.20
N ALA A 192 1.13 0.99 3.75
CA ALA A 192 -0.01 1.10 4.64
C ALA A 192 -0.02 -0.01 5.72
N ALA A 193 0.28 -1.25 5.32
CA ALA A 193 0.39 -2.37 6.25
C ALA A 193 1.52 -2.19 7.28
N CYS A 194 2.69 -1.66 6.89
CA CYS A 194 3.79 -1.37 7.82
C CYS A 194 3.40 -0.36 8.91
N ALA A 195 2.43 0.53 8.61
CA ALA A 195 1.95 1.51 9.58
C ALA A 195 0.91 0.98 10.55
N VAL A 196 0.10 -0.03 10.16
CA VAL A 196 -1.13 -0.37 10.89
C VAL A 196 -1.23 -1.82 11.37
N VAL A 197 -0.36 -2.71 10.88
CA VAL A 197 -0.35 -4.15 11.23
C VAL A 197 0.71 -4.42 12.28
N ASN A 198 0.32 -5.09 13.35
CA ASN A 198 1.28 -5.59 14.34
C ASN A 198 1.75 -7.03 14.01
N ASP A 199 2.81 -7.48 14.70
CA ASP A 199 3.41 -8.79 14.44
C ASP A 199 2.43 -9.96 14.68
N SER A 200 1.56 -9.86 15.68
CA SER A 200 0.55 -10.89 15.97
C SER A 200 -0.47 -11.00 14.84
N GLU A 201 -0.97 -9.86 14.33
CA GLU A 201 -1.89 -9.83 13.19
C GLU A 201 -1.22 -10.38 11.91
N ARG A 202 0.06 -10.02 11.69
CA ARG A 202 0.84 -10.53 10.56
C ARG A 202 1.02 -12.05 10.62
N GLN A 203 1.27 -12.60 11.80
CA GLN A 203 1.39 -14.04 12.01
C GLN A 203 0.04 -14.76 11.90
N GLY A 204 -1.02 -14.20 12.46
CA GLY A 204 -2.36 -14.77 12.44
C GLY A 204 -3.01 -14.81 11.05
N GLY A 205 -2.65 -13.86 10.21
CA GLY A 205 -3.28 -13.63 8.91
C GLY A 205 -4.23 -12.44 8.94
N VAL A 206 -3.98 -11.46 8.07
CA VAL A 206 -4.72 -10.20 8.00
C VAL A 206 -4.77 -9.67 6.58
N LEU A 207 -5.93 -9.13 6.19
CA LEU A 207 -6.11 -8.39 4.94
C LEU A 207 -6.09 -6.90 5.24
N VAL A 208 -5.15 -6.15 4.67
CA VAL A 208 -5.16 -4.68 4.72
C VAL A 208 -5.75 -4.15 3.43
N ILE A 209 -6.69 -3.21 3.55
CA ILE A 209 -7.41 -2.59 2.43
C ILE A 209 -7.24 -1.09 2.56
N ASP A 210 -6.51 -0.49 1.64
CA ASP A 210 -6.30 0.95 1.54
C ASP A 210 -7.28 1.54 0.52
N VAL A 211 -8.39 2.08 1.00
CA VAL A 211 -9.43 2.68 0.15
C VAL A 211 -9.10 4.15 -0.08
N GLY A 212 -8.33 4.40 -1.15
CA GLY A 212 -7.96 5.73 -1.58
C GLY A 212 -9.09 6.48 -2.30
N ALA A 213 -8.74 7.58 -2.96
CA ALA A 213 -9.68 8.35 -3.78
C ALA A 213 -9.95 7.66 -5.14
N GLY A 214 -8.90 7.34 -5.88
CA GLY A 214 -9.03 6.76 -7.23
C GLY A 214 -8.85 5.27 -7.29
N THR A 215 -8.16 4.68 -6.34
CA THR A 215 -7.83 3.25 -6.26
C THR A 215 -8.13 2.68 -4.89
N THR A 216 -8.25 1.37 -4.85
CA THR A 216 -8.24 0.58 -3.62
C THR A 216 -7.14 -0.44 -3.74
N ASP A 217 -6.14 -0.29 -2.89
CA ASP A 217 -4.95 -1.14 -2.85
C ASP A 217 -5.07 -2.10 -1.67
N TRP A 218 -4.70 -3.38 -1.86
CA TRP A 218 -4.83 -4.36 -0.80
C TRP A 218 -3.61 -5.28 -0.71
N ILE A 219 -3.36 -5.80 0.48
CA ILE A 219 -2.29 -6.76 0.74
C ILE A 219 -2.73 -7.78 1.78
N LEU A 220 -2.39 -9.04 1.54
CA LEU A 220 -2.75 -10.17 2.38
C LEU A 220 -1.51 -10.76 3.05
N TYR A 221 -1.49 -10.75 4.38
CA TYR A 221 -0.50 -11.47 5.18
C TYR A 221 -1.06 -12.79 5.68
N TYR A 222 -0.21 -13.80 5.72
CA TYR A 222 -0.52 -15.10 6.28
C TYR A 222 0.75 -15.75 6.83
N LYS A 223 0.71 -16.18 8.10
CA LYS A 223 1.86 -16.81 8.79
C LYS A 223 3.14 -15.97 8.71
N GLY A 224 3.03 -14.67 8.89
CA GLY A 224 4.16 -13.73 8.87
C GLY A 224 4.69 -13.35 7.49
N HIS A 225 4.11 -13.89 6.41
CA HIS A 225 4.54 -13.61 5.04
C HIS A 225 3.47 -12.88 4.24
N ILE A 226 3.90 -12.06 3.29
CA ILE A 226 3.02 -11.51 2.26
C ILE A 226 2.64 -12.65 1.32
N LEU A 227 1.34 -12.94 1.27
CA LEU A 227 0.83 -13.98 0.39
C LEU A 227 0.56 -13.45 -1.01
N CYS A 228 -0.14 -12.32 -1.09
CA CYS A 228 -0.40 -11.59 -2.33
C CYS A 228 -0.78 -10.14 -2.03
N ALA A 229 -0.77 -9.31 -3.08
CA ALA A 229 -1.20 -7.93 -3.06
C ALA A 229 -1.77 -7.56 -4.43
N GLY A 230 -2.67 -6.58 -4.47
CA GLY A 230 -3.28 -6.12 -5.69
C GLY A 230 -3.80 -4.69 -5.57
N SER A 231 -4.30 -4.17 -6.69
CA SER A 231 -4.86 -2.83 -6.81
C SER A 231 -6.09 -2.85 -7.71
N ILE A 232 -7.11 -2.09 -7.33
CA ILE A 232 -8.38 -1.97 -8.05
C ILE A 232 -8.58 -0.49 -8.41
N PRO A 233 -8.91 -0.14 -9.69
CA PRO A 233 -9.07 1.25 -10.13
C PRO A 233 -10.42 1.86 -9.70
N VAL A 234 -10.82 1.59 -8.47
CA VAL A 234 -12.06 2.11 -7.86
C VAL A 234 -11.76 2.60 -6.45
N GLY A 235 -12.30 3.75 -6.07
CA GLY A 235 -12.12 4.35 -4.73
C GLY A 235 -13.18 5.40 -4.43
N GLY A 236 -12.92 6.26 -3.46
CA GLY A 236 -13.87 7.25 -2.95
C GLY A 236 -14.37 8.29 -3.95
N GLU A 237 -13.63 8.56 -5.03
CA GLU A 237 -14.12 9.44 -6.12
C GLU A 237 -15.29 8.83 -6.91
N HIS A 238 -15.39 7.49 -6.93
CA HIS A 238 -16.54 6.83 -7.54
C HIS A 238 -17.80 7.06 -6.70
N VAL A 239 -17.68 7.10 -5.38
CA VAL A 239 -18.77 7.49 -4.48
C VAL A 239 -19.21 8.92 -4.77
N THR A 240 -18.26 9.86 -4.91
CA THR A 240 -18.53 11.26 -5.24
C THR A 240 -19.24 11.40 -6.59
N ASN A 241 -18.74 10.66 -7.60
CA ASN A 241 -19.33 10.67 -8.93
C ASN A 241 -20.78 10.15 -8.92
N ASP A 242 -21.02 9.05 -8.22
CA ASP A 242 -22.36 8.47 -8.13
C ASP A 242 -23.35 9.40 -7.43
N LEU A 243 -22.89 10.09 -6.36
CA LEU A 243 -23.69 11.14 -5.72
C LEU A 243 -23.98 12.31 -6.65
N SER A 244 -22.97 12.78 -7.41
CA SER A 244 -23.11 13.85 -8.38
C SER A 244 -24.20 13.50 -9.43
N VAL A 245 -24.16 12.29 -9.96
CA VAL A 245 -25.13 11.79 -10.95
C VAL A 245 -26.53 11.60 -10.33
N ALA A 246 -26.61 10.91 -9.19
CA ALA A 246 -27.87 10.58 -8.54
C ALA A 246 -28.65 11.83 -8.08
N LEU A 247 -27.92 12.82 -7.55
CA LEU A 247 -28.52 14.06 -7.04
C LEU A 247 -28.53 15.20 -8.07
N ARG A 248 -27.91 15.01 -9.24
CA ARG A 248 -27.77 16.02 -10.33
C ARG A 248 -27.11 17.31 -9.84
N ILE A 249 -25.98 17.18 -9.13
CA ILE A 249 -25.25 18.28 -8.53
C ILE A 249 -23.79 18.28 -9.03
N SER A 250 -23.07 19.38 -8.78
CA SER A 250 -21.64 19.46 -9.09
C SER A 250 -20.83 18.44 -8.27
N ARG A 251 -19.66 18.02 -8.79
CA ARG A 251 -18.75 17.12 -8.06
C ARG A 251 -18.31 17.70 -6.72
N ASP A 252 -18.08 19.01 -6.66
CA ASP A 252 -17.66 19.68 -5.42
C ASP A 252 -18.77 19.62 -4.36
N THR A 253 -20.03 19.83 -4.78
CA THR A 253 -21.18 19.67 -3.89
C THR A 253 -21.34 18.22 -3.44
N ALA A 254 -21.17 17.26 -4.35
CA ALA A 254 -21.25 15.83 -4.04
C ALA A 254 -20.12 15.41 -3.06
N GLU A 255 -18.91 15.94 -3.24
CA GLU A 255 -17.79 15.69 -2.33
C GLU A 255 -18.07 16.22 -0.92
N ASP A 256 -18.57 17.46 -0.82
CA ASP A 256 -18.96 18.06 0.47
C ASP A 256 -20.06 17.23 1.17
N LEU A 257 -21.09 16.79 0.42
CA LEU A 257 -22.13 15.92 0.96
C LEU A 257 -21.59 14.56 1.39
N LYS A 258 -20.69 13.97 0.62
CA LYS A 258 -20.00 12.71 0.98
C LYS A 258 -19.25 12.86 2.29
N LEU A 259 -18.40 13.88 2.42
CA LEU A 259 -17.55 14.07 3.59
C LEU A 259 -18.34 14.33 4.88
N ARG A 260 -19.53 14.94 4.78
CA ARG A 260 -20.31 15.37 5.94
C ARG A 260 -21.46 14.44 6.30
N PHE A 261 -22.07 13.75 5.33
CA PHE A 261 -23.37 13.08 5.52
C PHE A 261 -23.41 11.64 5.01
N ALA A 262 -22.39 11.19 4.28
CA ALA A 262 -22.37 9.83 3.76
C ALA A 262 -22.13 8.77 4.84
N SER A 263 -22.65 7.58 4.58
CA SER A 263 -22.38 6.37 5.38
C SER A 263 -22.20 5.18 4.45
N ALA A 264 -21.34 4.24 4.82
CA ALA A 264 -21.18 2.96 4.15
C ALA A 264 -22.35 1.99 4.43
N MET A 265 -23.27 2.37 5.30
CA MET A 265 -24.51 1.65 5.59
C MET A 265 -25.71 2.57 5.33
N HIS A 266 -26.75 2.00 4.75
CA HIS A 266 -28.05 2.68 4.61
C HIS A 266 -28.99 2.18 5.70
N ARG A 267 -29.57 3.11 6.48
CA ARG A 267 -30.47 2.79 7.60
C ARG A 267 -31.86 3.38 7.38
N PRO A 268 -32.94 2.71 7.81
CA PRO A 268 -34.31 3.25 7.68
C PRO A 268 -34.48 4.63 8.31
N ALA A 269 -33.74 4.94 9.37
CA ALA A 269 -33.77 6.25 10.03
C ALA A 269 -33.28 7.40 9.13
N ASP A 270 -32.47 7.12 8.10
CA ASP A 270 -31.95 8.12 7.18
C ASP A 270 -33.02 8.64 6.21
N LEU A 271 -34.07 7.84 5.93
CA LEU A 271 -35.10 8.14 4.95
C LEU A 271 -35.90 9.42 5.29
N ASN A 272 -36.04 9.74 6.57
CA ASN A 272 -36.80 10.87 7.04
C ASN A 272 -35.93 12.10 7.39
N GLN A 273 -34.64 12.05 7.12
CA GLN A 273 -33.73 13.15 7.43
C GLN A 273 -33.50 14.01 6.19
N THR A 274 -33.72 15.33 6.38
CA THR A 274 -33.45 16.34 5.37
C THR A 274 -32.18 17.10 5.70
N ILE A 275 -31.32 17.25 4.70
CA ILE A 275 -30.10 18.03 4.77
C ILE A 275 -30.29 19.31 3.98
N TRP A 276 -29.98 20.42 4.60
CA TRP A 276 -29.97 21.73 3.94
C TRP A 276 -28.53 22.13 3.66
N LYS A 277 -28.31 22.63 2.47
CA LYS A 277 -27.04 23.23 2.05
C LYS A 277 -27.32 24.63 1.53
N ASP A 278 -26.62 25.59 2.13
CA ASP A 278 -26.71 26.99 1.71
C ASP A 278 -26.24 27.11 0.25
N GLY A 279 -27.00 27.85 -0.52
CA GLY A 279 -26.68 28.12 -1.91
C GLY A 279 -25.48 29.07 -2.04
N ASN A 280 -24.68 28.88 -3.08
CA ASN A 280 -23.56 29.76 -3.42
C ASN A 280 -23.79 30.42 -4.78
N GLN A 281 -23.41 31.72 -4.92
CA GLN A 281 -23.34 32.46 -6.19
C GLN A 281 -24.62 32.45 -7.02
N GLY A 282 -25.77 32.74 -6.39
CA GLY A 282 -27.06 32.86 -7.09
C GLY A 282 -27.85 31.56 -7.22
N VAL A 283 -27.35 30.46 -6.67
CA VAL A 283 -28.13 29.24 -6.46
C VAL A 283 -28.73 29.31 -5.05
N GLY A 284 -30.07 29.21 -4.93
CA GLY A 284 -30.75 29.17 -3.63
C GLY A 284 -30.40 27.92 -2.81
N ASP A 285 -30.84 27.93 -1.55
CA ASP A 285 -30.66 26.80 -0.66
C ASP A 285 -31.17 25.50 -1.27
N GLN A 286 -30.37 24.44 -1.15
CA GLN A 286 -30.71 23.14 -1.69
C GLN A 286 -31.05 22.16 -0.57
N GLN A 287 -32.08 21.37 -0.83
CA GLN A 287 -32.55 20.35 0.09
C GLN A 287 -32.21 18.94 -0.44
N PHE A 288 -31.62 18.11 0.39
CA PHE A 288 -31.29 16.73 0.04
C PHE A 288 -31.87 15.75 1.05
N ASN A 289 -32.33 14.60 0.58
CA ASN A 289 -32.69 13.49 1.45
C ASN A 289 -31.49 12.70 1.86
N ARG A 290 -31.21 12.55 3.16
CA ARG A 290 -30.08 11.79 3.67
C ARG A 290 -30.16 10.32 3.26
N GLY A 291 -31.37 9.74 3.22
CA GLY A 291 -31.56 8.36 2.78
C GLY A 291 -31.06 8.11 1.36
N THR A 292 -31.28 9.06 0.43
CA THR A 292 -30.69 8.94 -0.92
C THR A 292 -29.17 9.00 -0.90
N ILE A 293 -28.58 9.89 -0.10
CA ILE A 293 -27.11 9.98 0.04
C ILE A 293 -26.55 8.68 0.58
N THR A 294 -27.07 8.17 1.70
CA THR A 294 -26.56 6.95 2.33
C THR A 294 -26.82 5.70 1.49
N GLN A 295 -27.93 5.66 0.74
CA GLN A 295 -28.20 4.57 -0.19
C GLN A 295 -27.15 4.48 -1.30
N VAL A 296 -26.88 5.60 -1.98
CA VAL A 296 -25.90 5.66 -3.06
C VAL A 296 -24.49 5.32 -2.53
N THR A 297 -24.10 5.92 -1.41
CA THR A 297 -22.75 5.73 -0.85
C THR A 297 -22.55 4.33 -0.33
N SER A 298 -23.52 3.72 0.34
CA SER A 298 -23.43 2.36 0.85
C SER A 298 -23.32 1.33 -0.26
N LEU A 299 -24.09 1.45 -1.33
CA LEU A 299 -24.01 0.54 -2.47
C LEU A 299 -22.62 0.58 -3.12
N ARG A 300 -22.08 1.80 -3.36
CA ARG A 300 -20.76 1.93 -3.97
C ARG A 300 -19.65 1.44 -3.04
N PHE A 301 -19.71 1.73 -1.76
CA PHE A 301 -18.70 1.25 -0.81
C PHE A 301 -18.70 -0.28 -0.71
N GLN A 302 -19.86 -0.89 -0.61
CA GLN A 302 -19.99 -2.35 -0.58
C GLN A 302 -19.47 -2.98 -1.87
N GLU A 303 -19.74 -2.39 -3.03
CA GLU A 303 -19.18 -2.85 -4.31
C GLU A 303 -17.64 -2.78 -4.34
N ILE A 304 -17.04 -1.70 -3.81
CA ILE A 304 -15.57 -1.59 -3.69
C ILE A 304 -15.01 -2.78 -2.88
N ILE A 305 -15.60 -3.06 -1.73
CA ILE A 305 -15.15 -4.16 -0.87
C ILE A 305 -15.38 -5.53 -1.52
N GLU A 306 -16.47 -5.69 -2.27
CA GLU A 306 -16.74 -6.92 -3.04
C GLU A 306 -15.73 -7.13 -4.17
N PHE A 307 -15.27 -6.06 -4.84
CA PHE A 307 -14.19 -6.16 -5.82
C PHE A 307 -12.88 -6.61 -5.17
N VAL A 308 -12.55 -6.06 -4.00
CA VAL A 308 -11.38 -6.54 -3.22
C VAL A 308 -11.51 -8.02 -2.91
N ARG A 309 -12.66 -8.45 -2.38
CA ARG A 309 -12.93 -9.85 -2.06
C ARG A 309 -12.73 -10.77 -3.27
N LYS A 310 -13.30 -10.41 -4.41
CA LYS A 310 -13.17 -11.19 -5.67
C LYS A 310 -11.72 -11.27 -6.13
N ASP A 311 -10.99 -10.15 -6.06
CA ASP A 311 -9.60 -10.12 -6.50
C ASP A 311 -8.69 -10.93 -5.56
N VAL A 312 -8.89 -10.85 -4.25
CA VAL A 312 -8.19 -11.68 -3.26
C VAL A 312 -8.45 -13.17 -3.51
N VAL A 313 -9.72 -13.57 -3.65
CA VAL A 313 -10.09 -14.98 -3.89
C VAL A 313 -9.46 -15.50 -5.18
N ARG A 314 -9.52 -14.74 -6.26
CA ARG A 314 -8.88 -15.09 -7.54
C ARG A 314 -7.36 -15.32 -7.37
N ASN A 315 -6.67 -14.46 -6.63
CA ASN A 315 -5.23 -14.61 -6.38
C ASN A 315 -4.94 -15.84 -5.50
N LEU A 316 -5.78 -16.13 -4.50
CA LEU A 316 -5.65 -17.33 -3.67
C LEU A 316 -5.81 -18.61 -4.48
N GLU A 317 -6.73 -18.67 -5.44
CA GLU A 317 -6.90 -19.81 -6.34
C GLU A 317 -5.64 -20.06 -7.18
N HIS A 318 -4.98 -19.01 -7.63
CA HIS A 318 -3.69 -19.12 -8.35
C HIS A 318 -2.54 -19.58 -7.45
N ILE A 319 -2.55 -19.17 -6.17
CA ILE A 319 -1.51 -19.55 -5.22
C ILE A 319 -1.69 -20.99 -4.74
N PHE A 320 -2.93 -21.44 -4.59
CA PHE A 320 -3.29 -22.76 -4.08
C PHE A 320 -4.14 -23.56 -5.08
N PRO A 321 -3.62 -23.87 -6.29
CA PRO A 321 -4.40 -24.56 -7.32
C PRO A 321 -4.86 -25.93 -6.81
N GLY A 322 -6.15 -26.21 -6.99
CA GLY A 322 -6.77 -27.47 -6.55
C GLY A 322 -7.09 -27.55 -5.05
N HIS A 323 -6.86 -26.49 -4.29
CA HIS A 323 -7.25 -26.41 -2.88
C HIS A 323 -8.31 -25.30 -2.74
N ALA A 324 -9.49 -25.66 -2.26
CA ALA A 324 -10.51 -24.69 -1.89
C ALA A 324 -10.08 -23.95 -0.61
N VAL A 325 -9.37 -22.84 -0.76
CA VAL A 325 -9.10 -21.96 0.37
C VAL A 325 -10.40 -21.21 0.70
N LYS A 326 -10.98 -21.50 1.86
CA LYS A 326 -12.09 -20.71 2.35
C LYS A 326 -11.58 -19.35 2.80
N PHE A 327 -12.06 -18.31 2.16
CA PHE A 327 -11.81 -16.94 2.58
C PHE A 327 -12.79 -16.61 3.73
N ASP A 328 -12.40 -16.97 4.95
CA ASP A 328 -13.21 -16.81 6.16
C ASP A 328 -12.33 -16.44 7.38
N GLN A 329 -12.97 -16.28 8.54
CA GLN A 329 -12.31 -15.92 9.80
C GLN A 329 -11.30 -17.00 10.29
N ASN A 330 -11.43 -18.25 9.86
CA ASN A 330 -10.45 -19.30 10.21
C ASN A 330 -9.17 -19.16 9.41
N PHE A 331 -9.29 -18.72 8.15
CA PHE A 331 -8.12 -18.43 7.31
C PHE A 331 -7.46 -17.10 7.71
N LEU A 332 -8.25 -16.08 8.07
CA LEU A 332 -7.77 -14.76 8.50
C LEU A 332 -8.26 -14.42 9.91
N PRO A 333 -7.68 -15.03 10.97
CA PRO A 333 -8.09 -14.78 12.34
C PRO A 333 -8.03 -13.31 12.77
N SER A 334 -7.11 -12.54 12.20
CA SER A 334 -6.99 -11.09 12.47
C SER A 334 -7.90 -10.23 11.60
N GLY A 335 -8.67 -10.85 10.68
CA GLY A 335 -9.68 -10.18 9.87
C GLY A 335 -9.13 -9.18 8.86
N ALA A 336 -9.79 -8.02 8.75
CA ALA A 336 -9.44 -6.95 7.82
C ALA A 336 -9.11 -5.64 8.53
N ILE A 337 -8.19 -4.86 7.96
CA ILE A 337 -7.83 -3.52 8.42
C ILE A 337 -8.08 -2.55 7.27
N LEU A 338 -8.94 -1.55 7.51
CA LEU A 338 -9.23 -0.48 6.56
C LEU A 338 -8.29 0.70 6.77
N THR A 339 -7.71 1.21 5.69
CA THR A 339 -6.94 2.45 5.65
C THR A 339 -7.37 3.31 4.47
N GLY A 340 -6.68 4.44 4.26
CA GLY A 340 -7.02 5.39 3.22
C GLY A 340 -8.12 6.37 3.61
N GLY A 341 -8.29 7.41 2.80
CA GLY A 341 -9.22 8.49 3.11
C GLY A 341 -10.69 8.05 3.15
N THR A 342 -11.05 7.05 2.35
CA THR A 342 -12.42 6.53 2.29
C THR A 342 -12.78 5.63 3.49
N ALA A 343 -11.78 5.13 4.23
CA ALA A 343 -12.00 4.41 5.49
C ALA A 343 -12.60 5.30 6.60
N ASN A 344 -12.58 6.63 6.43
CA ASN A 344 -13.23 7.59 7.33
C ASN A 344 -14.77 7.69 7.12
N LEU A 345 -15.34 7.03 6.10
CA LEU A 345 -16.79 6.97 5.94
C LEU A 345 -17.44 6.37 7.20
N ALA A 346 -18.53 6.97 7.65
CA ALA A 346 -19.32 6.41 8.73
C ALA A 346 -19.71 4.95 8.39
N ASP A 347 -19.72 4.09 9.38
CA ASP A 347 -20.09 2.67 9.27
C ASP A 347 -19.23 1.82 8.28
N ALA A 348 -18.06 2.34 7.82
CA ALA A 348 -17.18 1.61 6.88
C ALA A 348 -16.73 0.24 7.41
N VAL A 349 -16.48 0.13 8.72
CA VAL A 349 -16.10 -1.13 9.37
C VAL A 349 -17.24 -2.14 9.30
N GLU A 350 -18.47 -1.73 9.69
CA GLU A 350 -19.65 -2.61 9.68
C GLU A 350 -19.96 -3.10 8.26
N ALA A 351 -19.92 -2.20 7.28
CA ALA A 351 -20.12 -2.56 5.87
C ALA A 351 -19.07 -3.57 5.38
N THR A 352 -17.82 -3.37 5.76
CA THR A 352 -16.72 -4.30 5.41
C THR A 352 -16.90 -5.67 6.06
N GLN A 353 -17.28 -5.71 7.33
CA GLN A 353 -17.57 -6.98 8.03
C GLN A 353 -18.70 -7.75 7.35
N ASN A 354 -19.77 -7.05 6.95
CA ASN A 354 -20.92 -7.64 6.28
C ASN A 354 -20.55 -8.25 4.91
N VAL A 355 -19.70 -7.56 4.13
CA VAL A 355 -19.31 -8.02 2.79
C VAL A 355 -18.28 -9.13 2.85
N LEU A 356 -17.28 -9.02 3.72
CA LEU A 356 -16.19 -9.99 3.78
C LEU A 356 -16.52 -11.23 4.64
N GLY A 357 -17.43 -11.11 5.60
CA GLY A 357 -17.65 -12.12 6.62
C GLY A 357 -16.46 -12.27 7.59
N LEU A 358 -15.67 -11.21 7.75
CA LEU A 358 -14.49 -11.13 8.60
C LEU A 358 -14.67 -10.03 9.65
N SER A 359 -14.01 -10.16 10.81
CA SER A 359 -13.84 -9.03 11.69
C SER A 359 -13.08 -7.91 10.97
N ALA A 360 -13.40 -6.65 11.25
CA ALA A 360 -12.69 -5.53 10.66
C ALA A 360 -12.48 -4.39 11.67
N ARG A 361 -11.44 -3.58 11.42
CA ARG A 361 -11.15 -2.35 12.15
C ARG A 361 -10.55 -1.28 11.24
N VAL A 362 -10.60 -0.02 11.64
CA VAL A 362 -9.82 1.04 10.99
C VAL A 362 -8.37 0.95 11.46
N GLY A 363 -7.43 1.08 10.53
CA GLY A 363 -6.01 1.17 10.81
C GLY A 363 -5.66 2.54 11.37
N GLN A 364 -4.99 2.57 12.51
CA GLN A 364 -4.43 3.78 13.10
C GLN A 364 -2.92 3.69 13.10
N THR A 365 -2.25 4.70 12.60
CA THR A 365 -0.79 4.75 12.63
C THR A 365 -0.29 5.09 14.03
N GLN A 366 0.83 4.50 14.43
CA GLN A 366 1.50 4.81 15.70
C GLN A 366 2.61 5.84 15.48
N PHE A 367 2.27 7.00 14.92
CA PHE A 367 3.26 8.04 14.67
C PHE A 367 3.21 9.12 15.75
N ASP A 368 4.36 9.77 16.05
CA ASP A 368 4.47 10.75 17.14
C ASP A 368 3.56 11.98 16.94
N THR A 369 3.23 12.30 15.69
CA THR A 369 2.41 13.46 15.33
C THR A 369 0.95 13.06 15.19
N GLU A 370 0.07 13.66 15.98
CA GLU A 370 -1.37 13.37 16.01
C GLU A 370 -2.04 13.52 14.64
N ALA A 371 -1.67 14.55 13.88
CA ALA A 371 -2.21 14.78 12.53
C ALA A 371 -2.00 13.59 11.58
N LEU A 372 -0.91 12.84 11.74
CA LEU A 372 -0.57 11.68 10.91
C LEU A 372 -1.13 10.35 11.43
N ARG A 373 -1.90 10.35 12.53
CA ARG A 373 -2.51 9.12 13.07
C ARG A 373 -3.76 8.66 12.33
N LYS A 374 -4.28 9.49 11.44
CA LYS A 374 -5.47 9.19 10.65
C LYS A 374 -5.21 8.15 9.57
N PRO A 375 -6.22 7.35 9.17
CA PRO A 375 -6.05 6.28 8.20
C PRO A 375 -5.58 6.77 6.81
N GLU A 376 -5.92 8.00 6.42
CA GLU A 376 -5.49 8.60 5.15
C GLU A 376 -3.98 8.86 5.04
N TYR A 377 -3.23 8.72 6.13
CA TYR A 377 -1.77 8.87 6.14
C TYR A 377 -1.03 7.55 6.35
N ALA A 378 -1.75 6.42 6.41
CA ALA A 378 -1.13 5.11 6.61
C ALA A 378 -0.07 4.81 5.56
N GLY A 379 -0.33 5.17 4.29
CA GLY A 379 0.64 5.00 3.19
C GLY A 379 1.96 5.73 3.46
N VAL A 380 1.93 7.05 3.62
CA VAL A 380 3.16 7.84 3.80
C VAL A 380 3.90 7.53 5.10
N VAL A 381 3.18 7.28 6.19
CA VAL A 381 3.77 6.87 7.47
C VAL A 381 4.44 5.50 7.34
N GLY A 382 3.76 4.57 6.70
CA GLY A 382 4.29 3.23 6.45
C GLY A 382 5.47 3.21 5.49
N MET A 383 5.51 4.10 4.49
CA MET A 383 6.70 4.29 3.66
C MET A 383 7.91 4.70 4.50
N MET A 384 7.73 5.59 5.48
CA MET A 384 8.79 5.98 6.40
C MET A 384 9.27 4.78 7.24
N VAL A 385 8.35 3.94 7.73
CA VAL A 385 8.67 2.73 8.49
C VAL A 385 9.45 1.74 7.60
N ALA A 386 8.94 1.44 6.41
CA ALA A 386 9.58 0.52 5.47
C ALA A 386 10.99 1.01 5.06
N ALA A 387 11.14 2.31 4.76
CA ALA A 387 12.42 2.89 4.38
C ALA A 387 13.45 2.86 5.53
N ILE A 388 13.02 2.86 6.79
CA ILE A 388 13.91 2.70 7.95
C ILE A 388 14.41 1.26 8.06
N GLU A 389 13.54 0.28 7.83
CA GLU A 389 13.90 -1.14 7.86
C GLU A 389 14.96 -1.46 6.80
N ASP A 390 14.89 -0.79 5.64
CA ASP A 390 15.85 -0.93 4.53
C ASP A 390 17.10 -0.05 4.68
N ALA A 391 17.08 0.96 5.54
CA ALA A 391 18.22 1.85 5.73
C ALA A 391 19.45 1.08 6.26
N PRO A 392 20.64 1.22 5.64
CA PRO A 392 21.84 0.57 6.14
C PRO A 392 22.11 1.07 7.57
N PRO A 393 22.49 0.18 8.50
CA PRO A 393 22.77 0.56 9.88
C PRO A 393 23.84 1.65 9.92
N VAL A 394 23.58 2.73 10.64
CA VAL A 394 24.47 3.91 10.79
C VAL A 394 25.85 3.54 11.39
N VAL A 395 25.99 2.36 11.93
CA VAL A 395 27.25 1.80 12.40
C VAL A 395 27.68 0.73 11.41
N ARG A 396 28.71 1.01 10.62
CA ARG A 396 29.46 -0.02 9.90
C ARG A 396 30.08 -0.97 10.95
N ARG A 397 29.36 -2.00 11.34
CA ARG A 397 30.00 -3.19 11.86
C ARG A 397 30.82 -3.80 10.72
N PRO A 398 32.05 -4.27 10.97
CA PRO A 398 32.78 -4.96 9.93
C PRO A 398 31.89 -6.09 9.41
N ARG A 399 31.73 -6.14 8.08
CA ARG A 399 30.90 -7.16 7.40
C ARG A 399 31.44 -8.53 7.81
N GLY A 400 30.69 -9.20 8.67
CA GLY A 400 30.92 -10.60 8.96
C GLY A 400 30.60 -11.42 7.72
N THR A 401 31.24 -12.59 7.60
CA THR A 401 31.10 -13.52 6.46
C THR A 401 29.65 -13.91 6.13
N PHE A 402 28.68 -13.51 6.94
CA PHE A 402 27.24 -13.82 6.78
C PHE A 402 26.32 -12.59 6.65
N ASP A 403 26.84 -11.37 6.61
CA ASP A 403 25.99 -10.17 6.49
C ASP A 403 25.26 -10.08 5.14
N TRP A 404 25.81 -10.67 4.07
CA TRP A 404 25.16 -10.82 2.79
C TRP A 404 23.90 -11.71 2.84
N LEU A 405 23.85 -12.67 3.77
CA LEU A 405 22.65 -13.49 4.02
C LEU A 405 21.52 -12.65 4.64
N ARG A 406 21.86 -11.67 5.46
CA ARG A 406 20.89 -10.76 6.08
C ARG A 406 20.25 -9.84 5.05
N ASP A 407 21.00 -9.40 4.03
CA ASP A 407 20.49 -8.64 2.90
C ASP A 407 19.61 -9.50 1.97
N LEU A 408 19.82 -10.82 1.95
CA LEU A 408 18.97 -11.80 1.30
C LEU A 408 17.65 -12.06 2.04
N PHE A 409 17.59 -11.72 3.35
CA PHE A 409 16.44 -11.93 4.23
C PHE A 409 15.77 -10.61 4.67
N ARG A 410 16.24 -9.45 4.16
CA ARG A 410 15.60 -8.15 4.37
C ARG A 410 14.41 -7.98 3.42
N PHE A 411 13.33 -7.53 3.99
CA PHE A 411 12.10 -7.07 3.38
C PHE A 411 11.90 -5.61 3.68
#